data_e7d3b0c735369297ddf22d9d0db0c607
#
_entry.id   e7d3b0c735369297ddf22d9d0db0c607
#
_cell.length_a   1.000
_cell.length_b   1.000
_cell.length_c   1.000
_cell.angle_alpha   90.00
_cell.angle_beta   90.00
_cell.angle_gamma   90.00
#
_symmetry.space_group_name_H-M   'P 1'
#
loop_
_entity.id
_entity.type
_entity.pdbx_description
1 polymer ?
#
loop_
_entity_poly.entity_id
_entity_poly.type
_entity_poly.pdbx_seq_one_letter_code
_entity_poly.pdbx_strand_id
1 'polypeptide(L)'
;MSEWSQLGCPTKTGRPWSKEEMWEAVARGPHQSSRSPDALAHFATESAEKVRVGQAKLVLWDDIKDNPPPQLKISPIAAIPHKSKAFRSILDLSFSLRLKNGGILESVNDSTVKMAPRGALDQLGQALSRIIHAFAEADEDTKIFMAKWDIKDGFWRMDCEKGEEYNFAYVLPQEEGMPITLVVPTSLQMGWVESPPYFCAATETARDIASDYCDTPVGSLPHHKFAKHVTGAKEFNELPTSSKNGKLFYALEVYVDDFMSIVIPTSKEQLEHVATAVMTGIHDVFPANIVDSNDPISEKKLLKGEGQYSLFKMLLGFDFDGKRKTMWLEEEKRAKLLTILHSWLRAGSLNRGIPFGEFESVIAKVRHAFTALPGGRGLLSPCNRLLKKRPPVVYFHRNASLYEAISNCRTILRESTSRPTRCRKLVVGWPDFIGVVDASSHG
;
A
#
# COMPACT_ATOMS: atom_id res chain seq x y z
N MET A 1 -11.00 8.57 -15.53
CA MET A 1 -10.40 7.25 -15.89
C MET A 1 -10.28 7.09 -17.40
N SER A 2 -11.33 7.31 -18.20
CA SER A 2 -11.29 7.14 -19.67
C SER A 2 -10.17 7.94 -20.34
N GLU A 3 -9.90 9.17 -19.89
CA GLU A 3 -8.83 10.01 -20.42
C GLU A 3 -7.44 9.39 -20.14
N TRP A 4 -7.18 8.90 -18.92
CA TRP A 4 -5.88 8.31 -18.57
C TRP A 4 -5.63 6.95 -19.22
N SER A 5 -6.68 6.20 -19.54
CA SER A 5 -6.54 4.95 -20.27
C SER A 5 -6.19 5.16 -21.75
N GLN A 6 -6.47 6.35 -22.30
CA GLN A 6 -6.19 6.70 -23.69
C GLN A 6 -4.90 7.50 -23.85
N LEU A 7 -4.67 8.48 -22.97
CA LEU A 7 -3.59 9.45 -23.09
C LEU A 7 -2.43 9.18 -22.11
N GLY A 8 -2.63 8.35 -21.10
CA GLY A 8 -1.72 8.19 -19.97
C GLY A 8 -1.95 9.23 -18.87
N CYS A 9 -1.34 9.03 -17.73
CA CYS A 9 -1.37 9.94 -16.59
C CYS A 9 -0.41 11.11 -16.82
N PRO A 10 -0.84 12.37 -16.62
CA PRO A 10 0.07 13.52 -16.66
C PRO A 10 1.14 13.41 -15.58
N THR A 11 2.40 13.40 -15.99
CA THR A 11 3.56 13.28 -15.08
C THR A 11 4.42 14.54 -15.13
N LYS A 12 3.78 15.71 -15.05
CA LYS A 12 4.43 17.01 -15.17
C LYS A 12 5.34 17.32 -14.00
N THR A 13 6.57 17.64 -14.34
CA THR A 13 7.60 18.08 -13.39
C THR A 13 8.08 19.48 -13.82
N GLY A 14 8.71 20.24 -12.95
CA GLY A 14 9.14 21.62 -13.20
C GLY A 14 9.92 21.84 -14.51
N ARG A 15 10.85 22.77 -14.52
CA ARG A 15 11.63 23.09 -15.73
C ARG A 15 12.37 21.90 -16.31
N PRO A 16 12.61 21.89 -17.63
CA PRO A 16 13.57 20.98 -18.25
C PRO A 16 14.97 21.13 -17.62
N TRP A 17 15.71 20.06 -17.56
CA TRP A 17 17.11 20.10 -17.16
C TRP A 17 17.99 20.58 -18.32
N SER A 18 19.10 21.28 -18.00
CA SER A 18 20.11 21.61 -19.02
C SER A 18 20.90 20.35 -19.43
N LYS A 19 21.57 20.41 -20.57
CA LYS A 19 22.44 19.31 -21.02
C LYS A 19 23.52 19.00 -19.98
N GLU A 20 24.10 20.01 -19.36
CA GLU A 20 25.12 19.86 -18.31
C GLU A 20 24.55 19.15 -17.08
N GLU A 21 23.34 19.50 -16.65
CA GLU A 21 22.64 18.84 -15.53
C GLU A 21 22.34 17.38 -15.84
N MET A 22 21.90 17.06 -17.06
CA MET A 22 21.69 15.68 -17.52
C MET A 22 23.02 14.89 -17.54
N TRP A 23 24.10 15.48 -18.06
CA TRP A 23 25.41 14.88 -18.05
C TRP A 23 25.94 14.57 -16.63
N GLU A 24 25.78 15.48 -15.69
CA GLU A 24 26.16 15.25 -14.30
C GLU A 24 25.33 14.13 -13.64
N ALA A 25 24.04 14.06 -13.96
CA ALA A 25 23.18 12.99 -13.47
C ALA A 25 23.55 11.61 -14.06
N VAL A 26 23.87 11.55 -15.34
CA VAL A 26 24.40 10.33 -16.00
C VAL A 26 25.73 9.92 -15.38
N ALA A 27 26.66 10.86 -15.22
CA ALA A 27 28.00 10.61 -14.65
C ALA A 27 27.92 10.10 -13.19
N ARG A 28 26.95 10.54 -12.40
CA ARG A 28 26.69 10.02 -11.07
C ARG A 28 26.33 8.52 -11.12
N GLY A 29 25.53 8.10 -12.12
CA GLY A 29 25.10 6.72 -12.32
C GLY A 29 24.12 6.21 -11.24
N PRO A 30 23.96 4.87 -11.13
CA PRO A 30 23.08 4.25 -10.14
C PRO A 30 23.65 4.35 -8.71
N HIS A 31 22.80 4.10 -7.72
CA HIS A 31 23.20 4.03 -6.32
C HIS A 31 24.23 2.91 -6.07
N GLN A 32 25.10 3.10 -5.09
CA GLN A 32 26.17 2.15 -4.77
C GLN A 32 25.67 0.71 -4.48
N SER A 33 24.48 0.57 -3.88
CA SER A 33 23.86 -0.74 -3.62
C SER A 33 23.51 -1.55 -4.88
N SER A 34 23.49 -0.91 -6.03
CA SER A 34 23.17 -1.53 -7.33
C SER A 34 24.39 -2.08 -8.07
N ARG A 35 25.58 -2.03 -7.48
CA ARG A 35 26.84 -2.38 -8.14
C ARG A 35 27.35 -3.80 -7.84
N SER A 36 26.68 -4.54 -6.94
CA SER A 36 27.07 -5.94 -6.69
C SER A 36 26.72 -6.84 -7.89
N PRO A 37 27.45 -7.91 -8.15
CA PRO A 37 27.15 -8.83 -9.26
C PRO A 37 25.69 -9.33 -9.23
N ASP A 38 25.18 -9.68 -8.05
CA ASP A 38 23.79 -10.13 -7.89
C ASP A 38 22.78 -9.02 -8.22
N ALA A 39 23.09 -7.76 -7.86
CA ALA A 39 22.25 -6.63 -8.18
C ALA A 39 22.26 -6.34 -9.68
N LEU A 40 23.41 -6.42 -10.34
CA LEU A 40 23.52 -6.26 -11.81
C LEU A 40 22.68 -7.32 -12.53
N ALA A 41 22.80 -8.59 -12.15
CA ALA A 41 21.98 -9.67 -12.71
C ALA A 41 20.47 -9.44 -12.49
N HIS A 42 20.10 -8.94 -11.29
CA HIS A 42 18.72 -8.57 -11.00
C HIS A 42 18.20 -7.49 -11.93
N PHE A 43 18.94 -6.38 -12.11
CA PHE A 43 18.53 -5.28 -13.00
C PHE A 43 18.50 -5.69 -14.47
N ALA A 44 19.42 -6.51 -14.93
CA ALA A 44 19.41 -7.04 -16.30
C ALA A 44 18.13 -7.85 -16.56
N THR A 45 17.76 -8.73 -15.63
CA THR A 45 16.54 -9.55 -15.72
C THR A 45 15.27 -8.70 -15.63
N GLU A 46 15.20 -7.79 -14.64
CA GLU A 46 14.01 -6.95 -14.42
C GLU A 46 13.77 -5.98 -15.58
N SER A 47 14.82 -5.31 -16.09
CA SER A 47 14.69 -4.39 -17.21
C SER A 47 14.27 -5.11 -18.50
N ALA A 48 14.86 -6.29 -18.79
CA ALA A 48 14.46 -7.10 -19.93
C ALA A 48 12.97 -7.50 -19.87
N GLU A 49 12.49 -7.92 -18.69
CA GLU A 49 11.09 -8.25 -18.49
C GLU A 49 10.18 -7.02 -18.65
N LYS A 50 10.56 -5.87 -18.09
CA LYS A 50 9.78 -4.63 -18.24
C LYS A 50 9.70 -4.15 -19.69
N VAL A 51 10.79 -4.30 -20.44
CA VAL A 51 10.80 -4.01 -21.89
C VAL A 51 9.90 -4.99 -22.64
N ARG A 52 10.01 -6.29 -22.34
CA ARG A 52 9.21 -7.34 -22.98
C ARG A 52 7.70 -7.09 -22.84
N VAL A 53 7.25 -6.61 -21.67
CA VAL A 53 5.84 -6.31 -21.41
C VAL A 53 5.44 -4.88 -21.75
N GLY A 54 6.30 -4.10 -22.39
CA GLY A 54 6.02 -2.73 -22.83
C GLY A 54 6.02 -1.66 -21.73
N GLN A 55 6.46 -2.00 -20.52
CA GLN A 55 6.49 -1.10 -19.35
C GLN A 55 7.75 -0.25 -19.23
N ALA A 56 8.75 -0.48 -20.07
CA ALA A 56 9.98 0.31 -20.15
C ALA A 56 10.57 0.30 -21.56
N LYS A 57 11.45 1.26 -21.83
CA LYS A 57 12.28 1.34 -23.04
C LYS A 57 13.74 1.38 -22.63
N LEU A 58 14.63 0.82 -23.46
CA LEU A 58 16.08 1.00 -23.34
C LEU A 58 16.53 2.01 -24.39
N VAL A 59 17.31 3.00 -23.95
CA VAL A 59 17.82 4.06 -24.81
C VAL A 59 19.33 4.20 -24.56
N LEU A 60 20.14 4.10 -25.59
CA LEU A 60 21.56 4.38 -25.47
C LEU A 60 21.77 5.88 -25.24
N TRP A 61 22.59 6.21 -24.24
CA TRP A 61 22.89 7.61 -23.94
C TRP A 61 23.55 8.31 -25.14
N ASP A 62 24.41 7.59 -25.85
CA ASP A 62 25.14 8.12 -27.03
C ASP A 62 24.18 8.53 -28.16
N ASP A 63 23.00 7.90 -28.26
CA ASP A 63 22.02 8.23 -29.31
C ASP A 63 21.27 9.52 -29.03
N ILE A 64 21.16 9.93 -27.76
CA ILE A 64 20.34 11.09 -27.38
C ILE A 64 21.10 12.23 -26.70
N LYS A 65 22.38 12.05 -26.35
CA LYS A 65 23.16 13.03 -25.57
C LYS A 65 23.25 14.41 -26.23
N ASP A 66 23.26 14.46 -27.57
CA ASP A 66 23.37 15.71 -28.32
C ASP A 66 22.03 16.44 -28.48
N ASN A 67 20.95 15.69 -28.47
CA ASN A 67 19.58 16.22 -28.54
C ASN A 67 18.64 15.43 -27.61
N PRO A 68 18.80 15.55 -26.28
CA PRO A 68 18.01 14.78 -25.33
C PRO A 68 16.53 15.23 -25.33
N PRO A 69 15.61 14.32 -25.04
CA PRO A 69 14.20 14.66 -24.84
C PRO A 69 14.04 15.77 -23.79
N PRO A 70 13.17 16.78 -24.03
CA PRO A 70 13.03 17.93 -23.14
C PRO A 70 12.66 17.59 -21.68
N GLN A 71 11.94 16.47 -21.50
CA GLN A 71 11.49 16.01 -20.18
C GLN A 71 12.48 15.05 -19.49
N LEU A 72 13.64 14.80 -20.09
CA LEU A 72 14.59 13.83 -19.54
C LEU A 72 15.12 14.26 -18.17
N LYS A 73 14.83 13.46 -17.15
CA LYS A 73 15.35 13.55 -15.79
C LYS A 73 15.87 12.20 -15.35
N ILE A 74 17.04 12.16 -14.73
CA ILE A 74 17.75 10.91 -14.44
C ILE A 74 17.94 10.78 -12.94
N SER A 75 17.16 9.89 -12.32
CA SER A 75 17.22 9.60 -10.89
C SER A 75 18.05 8.35 -10.58
N PRO A 76 18.66 8.24 -9.39
CA PRO A 76 19.40 7.03 -9.03
C PRO A 76 18.46 5.85 -8.78
N ILE A 77 18.88 4.66 -9.22
CA ILE A 77 18.20 3.40 -8.90
C ILE A 77 19.00 2.63 -7.85
N ALA A 78 18.34 2.06 -6.85
CA ALA A 78 18.93 1.29 -5.78
C ALA A 78 18.38 -0.13 -5.73
N ALA A 79 19.24 -1.11 -5.38
CA ALA A 79 18.83 -2.48 -5.06
C ALA A 79 18.76 -2.66 -3.53
N ILE A 80 17.59 -2.99 -3.01
CA ILE A 80 17.38 -3.22 -1.58
C ILE A 80 17.03 -4.69 -1.35
N PRO A 81 17.71 -5.40 -0.43
CA PRO A 81 17.38 -6.79 -0.10
C PRO A 81 15.90 -6.94 0.28
N HIS A 82 15.23 -7.97 -0.24
CA HIS A 82 13.83 -8.20 -0.02
C HIS A 82 13.54 -9.65 0.41
N LYS A 83 12.55 -9.85 1.30
CA LYS A 83 12.23 -11.17 1.89
C LYS A 83 11.78 -12.22 0.88
N SER A 84 11.09 -11.83 -0.19
CA SER A 84 10.49 -12.75 -1.18
C SER A 84 11.19 -12.76 -2.54
N LYS A 85 12.13 -11.84 -2.75
CA LYS A 85 12.99 -11.71 -3.94
C LYS A 85 14.40 -11.40 -3.46
N ALA A 86 15.42 -11.63 -4.27
CA ALA A 86 16.78 -11.26 -3.89
C ALA A 86 16.88 -9.74 -3.62
N PHE A 87 16.29 -8.94 -4.51
CA PHE A 87 16.27 -7.49 -4.40
C PHE A 87 14.90 -6.90 -4.76
N ARG A 88 14.69 -5.65 -4.32
CA ARG A 88 13.65 -4.75 -4.77
C ARG A 88 14.31 -3.51 -5.35
N SER A 89 13.96 -3.16 -6.58
CA SER A 89 14.42 -1.94 -7.24
C SER A 89 13.68 -0.73 -6.68
N ILE A 90 14.43 0.28 -6.26
CA ILE A 90 13.88 1.55 -5.78
C ILE A 90 14.46 2.69 -6.61
N LEU A 91 13.62 3.31 -7.40
CA LEU A 91 13.96 4.56 -8.09
C LEU A 91 13.81 5.72 -7.10
N ASP A 92 14.91 6.38 -6.77
CA ASP A 92 14.90 7.48 -5.79
C ASP A 92 14.56 8.81 -6.48
N LEU A 93 13.26 9.04 -6.63
CA LEU A 93 12.71 10.26 -7.21
C LEU A 93 12.73 11.46 -6.26
N SER A 94 13.18 11.28 -5.01
CA SER A 94 13.40 12.35 -4.04
C SER A 94 14.87 12.77 -3.92
N PHE A 95 15.74 12.18 -4.73
CA PHE A 95 17.16 12.51 -4.72
C PHE A 95 17.45 13.86 -5.39
N SER A 96 18.01 14.81 -4.65
CA SER A 96 18.52 16.08 -5.17
C SER A 96 20.01 15.97 -5.44
N LEU A 97 20.47 16.40 -6.63
CA LEU A 97 21.86 16.30 -7.05
C LEU A 97 22.61 17.60 -6.74
N ARG A 98 23.73 17.50 -6.05
CA ARG A 98 24.68 18.62 -5.91
C ARG A 98 25.53 18.70 -7.16
N LEU A 99 25.42 19.79 -7.90
CA LEU A 99 26.14 20.04 -9.14
C LEU A 99 27.58 20.50 -8.86
N LYS A 100 28.48 20.30 -9.83
CA LYS A 100 29.89 20.73 -9.74
C LYS A 100 30.04 22.25 -9.58
N ASN A 101 29.10 23.03 -10.12
CA ASN A 101 29.07 24.48 -9.96
C ASN A 101 28.59 24.94 -8.55
N GLY A 102 28.30 24.01 -7.64
CA GLY A 102 27.81 24.26 -6.30
C GLY A 102 26.28 24.42 -6.17
N GLY A 103 25.55 24.44 -7.29
CA GLY A 103 24.08 24.44 -7.31
C GLY A 103 23.48 23.12 -6.81
N ILE A 104 22.19 23.16 -6.55
CA ILE A 104 21.41 21.96 -6.21
C ILE A 104 20.36 21.78 -7.30
N LEU A 105 20.38 20.64 -7.96
CA LEU A 105 19.35 20.22 -8.89
C LEU A 105 18.24 19.54 -8.10
N GLU A 106 17.05 20.13 -8.15
CA GLU A 106 15.88 19.63 -7.44
C GLU A 106 15.52 18.21 -7.90
N SER A 107 14.99 17.42 -6.97
CA SER A 107 14.49 16.08 -7.26
C SER A 107 13.24 16.13 -8.15
N VAL A 108 12.92 14.99 -8.77
CA VAL A 108 11.67 14.84 -9.55
C VAL A 108 10.46 15.14 -8.66
N ASN A 109 10.46 14.61 -7.43
CA ASN A 109 9.36 14.82 -6.49
C ASN A 109 9.19 16.28 -6.04
N ASP A 110 10.30 16.99 -5.80
CA ASP A 110 10.25 18.40 -5.38
C ASP A 110 9.73 19.30 -6.50
N SER A 111 10.05 18.96 -7.75
CA SER A 111 9.63 19.70 -8.94
C SER A 111 8.27 19.23 -9.52
N THR A 112 7.65 18.20 -8.94
CA THR A 112 6.39 17.64 -9.45
C THR A 112 5.22 18.62 -9.30
N VAL A 113 4.49 18.80 -10.41
CA VAL A 113 3.21 19.52 -10.40
C VAL A 113 2.10 18.59 -9.94
N LYS A 114 1.41 18.96 -8.86
CA LYS A 114 0.34 18.14 -8.28
C LYS A 114 -0.94 18.27 -9.10
N MET A 115 -1.27 17.22 -9.85
CA MET A 115 -2.45 17.18 -10.74
C MET A 115 -3.39 16.01 -10.45
N ALA A 116 -2.90 14.98 -9.74
CA ALA A 116 -3.70 13.80 -9.45
C ALA A 116 -4.87 14.08 -8.49
N PRO A 117 -6.04 13.44 -8.65
CA PRO A 117 -7.17 13.61 -7.76
C PRO A 117 -6.86 13.09 -6.35
N ARG A 118 -7.19 13.87 -5.32
CA ARG A 118 -6.88 13.51 -3.92
C ARG A 118 -8.01 12.76 -3.22
N GLY A 119 -9.25 12.87 -3.70
CA GLY A 119 -10.42 12.27 -3.05
C GLY A 119 -10.29 10.76 -2.83
N ALA A 120 -9.76 10.03 -3.82
CA ALA A 120 -9.53 8.59 -3.70
C ALA A 120 -8.45 8.24 -2.66
N LEU A 121 -7.40 9.08 -2.56
CA LEU A 121 -6.36 8.88 -1.55
C LEU A 121 -6.90 9.06 -0.12
N ASP A 122 -7.87 9.96 0.08
CA ASP A 122 -8.51 10.17 1.38
C ASP A 122 -9.33 8.96 1.82
N GLN A 123 -9.90 8.20 0.87
CA GLN A 123 -10.63 6.95 1.15
C GLN A 123 -9.72 5.85 1.70
N LEU A 124 -8.46 5.83 1.31
CA LEU A 124 -7.48 4.82 1.74
C LEU A 124 -7.39 4.71 3.27
N GLY A 125 -7.42 5.84 3.97
CA GLY A 125 -7.41 5.89 5.44
C GLY A 125 -8.64 5.30 6.12
N GLN A 126 -9.74 5.12 5.40
CA GLN A 126 -11.03 4.66 5.90
C GLN A 126 -11.26 3.14 5.73
N ALA A 127 -10.50 2.46 4.87
CA ALA A 127 -10.73 1.06 4.55
C ALA A 127 -10.82 0.16 5.81
N LEU A 128 -9.83 0.25 6.72
CA LEU A 128 -9.86 -0.52 7.95
C LEU A 128 -11.08 -0.19 8.85
N SER A 129 -11.44 1.08 8.94
CA SER A 129 -12.60 1.52 9.74
C SER A 129 -13.89 0.95 9.16
N ARG A 130 -14.06 0.96 7.83
CA ARG A 130 -15.24 0.41 7.17
C ARG A 130 -15.34 -1.11 7.35
N ILE A 131 -14.20 -1.84 7.27
CA ILE A 131 -14.15 -3.28 7.60
C ILE A 131 -14.62 -3.52 9.04
N ILE A 132 -14.11 -2.75 10.01
CA ILE A 132 -14.51 -2.88 11.42
C ILE A 132 -16.01 -2.60 11.60
N HIS A 133 -16.57 -1.60 10.90
CA HIS A 133 -18.00 -1.30 10.92
C HIS A 133 -18.82 -2.44 10.34
N ALA A 134 -18.45 -3.00 9.18
CA ALA A 134 -19.15 -4.16 8.59
C ALA A 134 -19.19 -5.36 9.54
N PHE A 135 -18.11 -5.59 10.30
CA PHE A 135 -18.06 -6.63 11.34
C PHE A 135 -18.92 -6.29 12.57
N ALA A 136 -18.97 -5.00 12.93
CA ALA A 136 -19.71 -4.55 14.11
C ALA A 136 -21.23 -4.57 13.90
N GLU A 137 -21.68 -4.32 12.67
CA GLU A 137 -23.10 -4.29 12.27
C GLU A 137 -23.67 -5.68 12.00
N ALA A 138 -22.82 -6.68 11.77
CA ALA A 138 -23.26 -8.04 11.50
C ALA A 138 -23.94 -8.67 12.72
N ASP A 139 -25.09 -9.34 12.48
CA ASP A 139 -25.82 -10.08 13.51
C ASP A 139 -24.97 -11.16 14.17
N GLU A 140 -25.17 -11.41 15.47
CA GLU A 140 -24.31 -12.33 16.24
C GLU A 140 -24.28 -13.75 15.68
N ASP A 141 -25.37 -14.23 15.11
CA ASP A 141 -25.51 -15.59 14.57
C ASP A 141 -24.99 -15.74 13.14
N THR A 142 -24.68 -14.65 12.47
CA THR A 142 -24.16 -14.69 11.09
C THR A 142 -22.67 -15.02 11.04
N LYS A 143 -22.22 -15.58 9.94
CA LYS A 143 -20.80 -15.84 9.65
C LYS A 143 -20.33 -14.89 8.56
N ILE A 144 -19.22 -14.20 8.79
CA ILE A 144 -18.60 -13.30 7.82
C ILE A 144 -17.47 -14.05 7.11
N PHE A 145 -17.55 -14.13 5.79
CA PHE A 145 -16.53 -14.70 4.93
C PHE A 145 -15.68 -13.58 4.32
N MET A 146 -14.40 -13.81 4.21
CA MET A 146 -13.44 -12.84 3.69
C MET A 146 -12.58 -13.44 2.60
N ALA A 147 -12.32 -12.66 1.55
CA ALA A 147 -11.35 -12.98 0.51
C ALA A 147 -10.55 -11.72 0.15
N LYS A 148 -9.39 -11.92 -0.49
CA LYS A 148 -8.48 -10.84 -0.86
C LYS A 148 -7.90 -11.10 -2.24
N TRP A 149 -7.80 -10.03 -3.04
CA TRP A 149 -7.15 -10.03 -4.36
C TRP A 149 -6.10 -8.93 -4.39
N ASP A 150 -5.01 -9.17 -5.09
CA ASP A 150 -3.88 -8.27 -5.20
C ASP A 150 -3.61 -7.94 -6.65
N ILE A 151 -3.39 -6.67 -6.95
CA ILE A 151 -2.97 -6.24 -8.27
C ILE A 151 -1.47 -6.46 -8.44
N LYS A 152 -1.12 -7.28 -9.42
CA LYS A 152 0.26 -7.51 -9.81
C LYS A 152 0.82 -6.27 -10.50
N ASP A 153 2.02 -5.86 -10.10
CA ASP A 153 2.76 -4.73 -10.66
C ASP A 153 2.12 -3.34 -10.48
N GLY A 154 1.04 -3.21 -9.70
CA GLY A 154 0.42 -1.96 -9.24
C GLY A 154 0.60 -0.74 -10.16
N PHE A 155 1.45 0.20 -9.77
CA PHE A 155 1.69 1.45 -10.51
C PHE A 155 2.14 1.24 -11.96
N TRP A 156 2.85 0.14 -12.26
CA TRP A 156 3.29 -0.18 -13.62
C TRP A 156 2.13 -0.48 -14.60
N ARG A 157 0.91 -0.51 -14.10
CA ARG A 157 -0.30 -0.71 -14.93
C ARG A 157 -0.94 0.59 -15.40
N MET A 158 -0.38 1.72 -15.01
CA MET A 158 -0.88 3.04 -15.41
C MET A 158 0.21 3.74 -16.22
N ASP A 159 -0.04 3.93 -17.50
CA ASP A 159 0.90 4.57 -18.40
C ASP A 159 1.03 6.06 -18.10
N CYS A 160 2.23 6.59 -18.34
CA CYS A 160 2.49 8.02 -18.36
C CYS A 160 1.98 8.64 -19.66
N GLU A 161 1.62 9.90 -19.64
CA GLU A 161 1.36 10.69 -20.86
C GLU A 161 2.60 10.64 -21.75
N LYS A 162 2.37 10.44 -23.05
CA LYS A 162 3.43 10.23 -24.02
C LYS A 162 4.42 11.39 -24.07
N GLY A 163 5.70 11.10 -23.92
CA GLY A 163 6.80 12.06 -23.86
C GLY A 163 7.16 12.47 -22.43
N GLU A 164 6.24 12.34 -21.45
CA GLU A 164 6.51 12.66 -20.05
C GLU A 164 7.15 11.51 -19.28
N GLU A 165 7.15 10.29 -19.81
CA GLU A 165 7.82 9.11 -19.25
C GLU A 165 9.33 9.32 -19.04
N TYR A 166 9.95 10.22 -19.79
CA TYR A 166 11.37 10.58 -19.64
C TYR A 166 11.69 11.22 -18.28
N ASN A 167 10.70 11.69 -17.52
CA ASN A 167 10.89 12.17 -16.15
C ASN A 167 11.35 11.07 -15.18
N PHE A 168 11.20 9.81 -15.55
CA PHE A 168 11.49 8.65 -14.69
C PHE A 168 12.71 7.84 -15.14
N ALA A 169 13.56 8.40 -16.01
CA ALA A 169 14.74 7.70 -16.51
C ALA A 169 15.75 7.41 -15.39
N TYR A 170 16.47 6.33 -15.54
CA TYR A 170 17.63 5.98 -14.72
C TYR A 170 18.71 5.30 -15.54
N VAL A 171 19.98 5.40 -15.09
CA VAL A 171 21.08 4.66 -15.70
C VAL A 171 20.96 3.20 -15.31
N LEU A 172 20.90 2.29 -16.28
CA LEU A 172 20.88 0.84 -16.05
C LEU A 172 22.17 0.43 -15.32
N PRO A 173 22.09 -0.20 -14.14
CA PRO A 173 23.25 -0.80 -13.51
C PRO A 173 23.78 -1.95 -14.38
N GLN A 174 25.04 -1.83 -14.83
CA GLN A 174 25.70 -2.78 -15.71
C GLN A 174 27.21 -2.82 -15.44
N GLU A 175 27.92 -3.77 -16.04
CA GLU A 175 29.37 -3.92 -15.89
C GLU A 175 30.12 -2.71 -16.43
N GLU A 176 31.30 -2.43 -15.87
CA GLU A 176 32.13 -1.33 -16.27
C GLU A 176 32.63 -1.55 -17.73
N GLY A 177 32.65 -0.46 -18.52
CA GLY A 177 33.01 -0.50 -19.93
C GLY A 177 31.86 -0.75 -20.91
N MET A 178 30.67 -1.09 -20.43
CA MET A 178 29.49 -1.20 -21.29
C MET A 178 28.94 0.19 -21.68
N PRO A 179 28.36 0.33 -22.91
CA PRO A 179 27.72 1.58 -23.31
C PRO A 179 26.66 2.02 -22.33
N ILE A 180 26.66 3.30 -21.94
CA ILE A 180 25.67 3.83 -20.98
C ILE A 180 24.26 3.68 -21.56
N THR A 181 23.44 2.90 -20.88
CA THR A 181 22.05 2.65 -21.26
C THR A 181 21.13 3.28 -20.23
N LEU A 182 20.14 4.03 -20.69
CA LEU A 182 19.04 4.52 -19.86
C LEU A 182 17.86 3.56 -19.95
N VAL A 183 17.25 3.27 -18.81
CA VAL A 183 15.92 2.67 -18.75
C VAL A 183 14.93 3.80 -18.57
N VAL A 184 13.94 3.85 -19.44
CA VAL A 184 12.85 4.82 -19.42
C VAL A 184 11.55 4.06 -19.14
N PRO A 185 11.06 4.03 -17.90
CA PRO A 185 9.76 3.45 -17.58
C PRO A 185 8.65 4.21 -18.31
N THR A 186 7.71 3.48 -18.91
CA THR A 186 6.55 4.09 -19.62
C THR A 186 5.34 4.28 -18.72
N SER A 187 5.42 3.83 -17.48
CA SER A 187 4.34 3.79 -16.52
C SER A 187 4.69 4.54 -15.23
N LEU A 188 3.69 4.79 -14.39
CA LEU A 188 3.87 5.41 -13.08
C LEU A 188 4.86 4.64 -12.22
N GLN A 189 5.71 5.36 -11.49
CA GLN A 189 6.80 4.76 -10.73
C GLN A 189 6.54 4.76 -9.22
N MET A 190 6.93 3.65 -8.59
CA MET A 190 7.00 3.59 -7.13
C MET A 190 8.02 4.63 -6.62
N GLY A 191 7.58 5.47 -5.69
CA GLY A 191 8.39 6.57 -5.15
C GLY A 191 8.06 7.93 -5.75
N TRP A 192 7.28 8.02 -6.84
CA TRP A 192 6.74 9.28 -7.30
C TRP A 192 5.54 9.71 -6.45
N VAL A 193 5.52 10.98 -6.02
CA VAL A 193 4.52 11.50 -5.08
C VAL A 193 3.10 11.52 -5.63
N GLU A 194 2.91 11.52 -6.96
CA GLU A 194 1.60 11.49 -7.60
C GLU A 194 1.15 10.08 -8.02
N SER A 195 2.04 9.06 -7.98
CA SER A 195 1.63 7.69 -8.31
C SER A 195 0.51 7.15 -7.40
N PRO A 196 0.59 7.31 -6.07
CA PRO A 196 -0.47 6.81 -5.19
C PRO A 196 -1.85 7.43 -5.47
N PRO A 197 -2.02 8.76 -5.60
CA PRO A 197 -3.36 9.31 -5.87
C PRO A 197 -3.94 8.91 -7.23
N TYR A 198 -3.14 8.82 -8.30
CA TYR A 198 -3.63 8.29 -9.58
C TYR A 198 -4.06 6.84 -9.48
N PHE A 199 -3.21 6.01 -8.88
CA PHE A 199 -3.49 4.59 -8.74
C PHE A 199 -4.69 4.33 -7.83
N CYS A 200 -4.81 5.04 -6.70
CA CYS A 200 -5.97 4.92 -5.82
C CYS A 200 -7.27 5.33 -6.54
N ALA A 201 -7.24 6.34 -7.42
CA ALA A 201 -8.41 6.68 -8.21
C ALA A 201 -8.83 5.54 -9.15
N ALA A 202 -7.86 4.84 -9.75
CA ALA A 202 -8.14 3.69 -10.61
C ALA A 202 -8.68 2.49 -9.81
N THR A 203 -8.07 2.18 -8.67
CA THR A 203 -8.50 1.04 -7.84
C THR A 203 -9.83 1.29 -7.13
N GLU A 204 -10.13 2.53 -6.71
CA GLU A 204 -11.44 2.91 -6.19
C GLU A 204 -12.52 2.81 -7.30
N THR A 205 -12.19 3.20 -8.55
CA THR A 205 -13.09 3.01 -9.69
C THR A 205 -13.37 1.52 -9.93
N ALA A 206 -12.35 0.66 -9.87
CA ALA A 206 -12.51 -0.78 -10.03
C ALA A 206 -13.39 -1.39 -8.91
N ARG A 207 -13.25 -0.89 -7.67
CA ARG A 207 -14.11 -1.28 -6.56
C ARG A 207 -15.57 -0.85 -6.79
N ASP A 208 -15.80 0.37 -7.26
CA ASP A 208 -17.15 0.88 -7.51
C ASP A 208 -17.84 0.08 -8.62
N ILE A 209 -17.14 -0.22 -9.73
CA ILE A 209 -17.61 -1.11 -10.79
C ILE A 209 -17.92 -2.51 -10.24
N ALA A 210 -17.03 -3.05 -9.38
CA ALA A 210 -17.27 -4.33 -8.74
C ALA A 210 -18.52 -4.31 -7.83
N SER A 211 -18.80 -3.19 -7.15
CA SER A 211 -20.01 -3.03 -6.36
C SER A 211 -21.26 -3.03 -7.25
N ASP A 212 -21.24 -2.32 -8.37
CA ASP A 212 -22.35 -2.33 -9.34
C ASP A 212 -22.61 -3.75 -9.86
N TYR A 213 -21.56 -4.54 -10.11
CA TYR A 213 -21.70 -5.95 -10.49
C TYR A 213 -22.26 -6.82 -9.36
N CYS A 214 -21.89 -6.58 -8.12
CA CYS A 214 -22.45 -7.30 -6.96
C CYS A 214 -23.95 -7.07 -6.81
N ASP A 215 -24.46 -5.93 -7.24
CA ASP A 215 -25.90 -5.58 -7.18
C ASP A 215 -26.71 -6.20 -8.33
N THR A 216 -26.05 -6.85 -9.30
CA THR A 216 -26.75 -7.63 -10.33
C THR A 216 -27.26 -8.96 -9.76
N PRO A 217 -28.24 -9.63 -10.43
CA PRO A 217 -28.76 -10.93 -9.96
C PRO A 217 -27.64 -11.96 -9.78
N VAL A 218 -27.65 -12.67 -8.64
CA VAL A 218 -26.65 -13.73 -8.38
C VAL A 218 -26.64 -14.76 -9.50
N GLY A 219 -25.44 -15.08 -10.01
CA GLY A 219 -25.25 -15.99 -11.13
C GLY A 219 -25.42 -15.37 -12.52
N SER A 220 -25.73 -14.07 -12.64
CA SER A 220 -25.86 -13.38 -13.94
C SER A 220 -24.53 -13.04 -14.60
N LEU A 221 -23.44 -12.97 -13.83
CA LEU A 221 -22.12 -12.62 -14.34
C LEU A 221 -21.49 -13.80 -15.09
N PRO A 222 -20.75 -13.54 -16.20
CA PRO A 222 -19.99 -14.57 -16.90
C PRO A 222 -18.97 -15.22 -15.97
N HIS A 223 -18.74 -16.53 -16.16
CA HIS A 223 -17.75 -17.27 -15.38
C HIS A 223 -16.35 -16.68 -15.56
N HIS A 224 -15.71 -16.29 -14.45
CA HIS A 224 -14.37 -15.74 -14.49
C HIS A 224 -13.30 -16.85 -14.49
N LYS A 225 -12.23 -16.68 -15.29
CA LYS A 225 -11.15 -17.70 -15.43
C LYS A 225 -10.48 -18.08 -14.11
N PHE A 226 -10.47 -17.18 -13.12
CA PHE A 226 -9.91 -17.41 -11.79
C PHE A 226 -10.92 -17.86 -10.73
N ALA A 227 -12.18 -18.07 -11.09
CA ALA A 227 -13.23 -18.52 -10.14
C ALA A 227 -12.85 -19.82 -9.41
N LYS A 228 -12.09 -20.72 -10.08
CA LYS A 228 -11.57 -21.96 -9.46
C LYS A 228 -10.73 -21.72 -8.20
N HIS A 229 -10.14 -20.52 -8.01
CA HIS A 229 -9.32 -20.18 -6.85
C HIS A 229 -10.12 -19.61 -5.68
N VAL A 230 -11.41 -19.33 -5.86
CA VAL A 230 -12.33 -18.86 -4.83
C VAL A 230 -12.77 -19.99 -3.90
N THR A 231 -12.92 -21.18 -4.45
CA THR A 231 -13.33 -22.41 -3.76
C THR A 231 -12.10 -23.08 -3.13
N GLY A 232 -12.32 -23.91 -2.10
CA GLY A 232 -11.25 -24.72 -1.50
C GLY A 232 -11.09 -24.56 0.00
N ALA A 233 -11.56 -23.47 0.59
CA ALA A 233 -11.65 -23.36 2.04
C ALA A 233 -12.74 -24.32 2.57
N LYS A 234 -12.47 -24.97 3.73
CA LYS A 234 -13.41 -25.90 4.33
C LYS A 234 -14.77 -25.27 4.57
N GLU A 235 -14.78 -24.07 5.11
CA GLU A 235 -15.97 -23.31 5.49
C GLU A 235 -16.83 -22.96 4.25
N PHE A 236 -16.20 -22.67 3.11
CA PHE A 236 -16.91 -22.48 1.84
C PHE A 236 -17.71 -23.74 1.47
N ASN A 237 -17.11 -24.92 1.62
CA ASN A 237 -17.74 -26.19 1.28
C ASN A 237 -18.93 -26.57 2.20
N GLU A 238 -19.00 -25.99 3.39
CA GLU A 238 -20.11 -26.20 4.35
C GLU A 238 -21.39 -25.42 3.97
N LEU A 239 -21.30 -24.45 3.06
CA LEU A 239 -22.45 -23.69 2.61
C LEU A 239 -23.30 -24.47 1.60
N PRO A 240 -24.63 -24.24 1.55
CA PRO A 240 -25.48 -24.76 0.48
C PRO A 240 -25.08 -24.14 -0.87
N THR A 241 -25.30 -24.87 -1.96
CA THR A 241 -24.94 -24.41 -3.33
C THR A 241 -25.70 -23.14 -3.69
N SER A 242 -27.03 -23.13 -3.50
CA SER A 242 -27.90 -21.98 -3.77
C SER A 242 -28.88 -21.73 -2.62
N SER A 243 -29.43 -20.53 -2.56
CA SER A 243 -30.44 -20.13 -1.59
C SER A 243 -31.51 -19.32 -2.29
N LYS A 244 -32.78 -19.74 -2.14
CA LYS A 244 -33.93 -19.10 -2.80
C LYS A 244 -34.31 -17.72 -2.23
N ASN A 245 -33.96 -17.41 -0.99
CA ASN A 245 -34.46 -16.22 -0.27
C ASN A 245 -33.37 -15.43 0.50
N GLY A 246 -32.09 -15.68 0.23
CA GLY A 246 -31.02 -15.01 0.97
C GLY A 246 -30.65 -13.66 0.36
N LYS A 247 -30.89 -12.58 1.11
CA LYS A 247 -30.34 -11.28 0.75
C LYS A 247 -28.82 -11.33 0.86
N LEU A 248 -28.13 -10.95 -0.21
CA LEU A 248 -26.68 -10.82 -0.21
C LEU A 248 -26.30 -9.56 0.62
N PHE A 249 -25.45 -9.73 1.62
CA PHE A 249 -24.74 -8.63 2.25
C PHE A 249 -23.27 -8.73 1.89
N TYR A 250 -22.72 -7.64 1.37
CA TYR A 250 -21.29 -7.54 1.04
C TYR A 250 -20.77 -6.15 1.37
N ALA A 251 -19.46 -6.07 1.62
CA ALA A 251 -18.70 -4.83 1.65
C ALA A 251 -17.39 -5.06 0.88
N LEU A 252 -17.10 -4.17 -0.06
CA LEU A 252 -15.87 -4.18 -0.83
C LEU A 252 -14.99 -3.02 -0.40
N GLU A 253 -13.73 -3.34 -0.10
CA GLU A 253 -12.73 -2.36 0.30
C GLU A 253 -11.49 -2.51 -0.55
N VAL A 254 -10.82 -1.40 -0.79
CA VAL A 254 -9.52 -1.39 -1.46
C VAL A 254 -8.51 -0.59 -0.66
N TYR A 255 -7.29 -1.09 -0.60
CA TYR A 255 -6.16 -0.41 0.01
C TYR A 255 -4.95 -0.49 -0.92
N VAL A 256 -4.73 0.55 -1.71
CA VAL A 256 -3.74 0.61 -2.79
C VAL A 256 -3.99 -0.49 -3.82
N ASP A 257 -3.30 -1.62 -3.73
CA ASP A 257 -3.35 -2.78 -4.62
C ASP A 257 -4.09 -3.99 -4.04
N ASP A 258 -4.43 -3.96 -2.75
CA ASP A 258 -5.17 -5.02 -2.06
C ASP A 258 -6.68 -4.76 -2.11
N PHE A 259 -7.43 -5.59 -2.84
CA PHE A 259 -8.90 -5.64 -2.81
C PHE A 259 -9.35 -6.63 -1.74
N MET A 260 -10.36 -6.28 -0.98
CA MET A 260 -10.89 -7.09 0.11
C MET A 260 -12.40 -7.15 0.00
N SER A 261 -12.96 -8.36 0.13
CA SER A 261 -14.41 -8.54 0.26
C SER A 261 -14.76 -9.13 1.61
N ILE A 262 -15.82 -8.58 2.20
CA ILE A 262 -16.45 -9.02 3.43
C ILE A 262 -17.88 -9.40 3.06
N VAL A 263 -18.25 -10.67 3.22
CA VAL A 263 -19.54 -11.19 2.75
C VAL A 263 -20.24 -11.99 3.84
N ILE A 264 -21.54 -11.75 4.01
CA ILE A 264 -22.43 -12.60 4.82
C ILE A 264 -23.29 -13.42 3.83
N PRO A 265 -22.82 -14.61 3.41
CA PRO A 265 -23.50 -15.38 2.39
C PRO A 265 -24.55 -16.32 2.98
N THR A 266 -25.56 -16.62 2.17
CA THR A 266 -26.51 -17.72 2.43
C THR A 266 -26.23 -18.91 1.50
N SER A 267 -25.36 -18.77 0.49
CA SER A 267 -24.99 -19.82 -0.45
C SER A 267 -23.59 -19.63 -1.04
N LYS A 268 -23.06 -20.69 -1.65
CA LYS A 268 -21.79 -20.65 -2.42
C LYS A 268 -21.87 -19.72 -3.63
N GLU A 269 -23.02 -19.75 -4.33
CA GLU A 269 -23.24 -18.90 -5.50
C GLU A 269 -23.09 -17.41 -5.19
N GLN A 270 -23.47 -16.96 -3.98
CA GLN A 270 -23.29 -15.58 -3.57
C GLN A 270 -21.80 -15.23 -3.40
N LEU A 271 -20.99 -16.12 -2.82
CA LEU A 271 -19.54 -15.92 -2.71
C LEU A 271 -18.86 -15.88 -4.07
N GLU A 272 -19.25 -16.81 -4.98
CA GLU A 272 -18.71 -16.86 -6.34
C GLU A 272 -19.10 -15.62 -7.14
N HIS A 273 -20.34 -15.13 -6.97
CA HIS A 273 -20.83 -13.92 -7.59
C HIS A 273 -20.01 -12.69 -7.17
N VAL A 274 -19.81 -12.47 -5.86
CA VAL A 274 -19.00 -11.35 -5.35
C VAL A 274 -17.55 -11.45 -5.82
N ALA A 275 -16.95 -12.64 -5.79
CA ALA A 275 -15.60 -12.84 -6.30
C ALA A 275 -15.47 -12.52 -7.79
N THR A 276 -16.43 -13.00 -8.59
CA THR A 276 -16.50 -12.72 -10.03
C THR A 276 -16.64 -11.22 -10.27
N ALA A 277 -17.52 -10.54 -9.53
CA ALA A 277 -17.70 -9.09 -9.60
C ALA A 277 -16.40 -8.33 -9.33
N VAL A 278 -15.67 -8.68 -8.26
CA VAL A 278 -14.39 -8.05 -7.93
C VAL A 278 -13.35 -8.28 -9.03
N MET A 279 -13.20 -9.51 -9.50
CA MET A 279 -12.21 -9.83 -10.52
C MET A 279 -12.54 -9.19 -11.87
N THR A 280 -13.82 -9.09 -12.22
CA THR A 280 -14.29 -8.42 -13.44
C THR A 280 -14.06 -6.91 -13.34
N GLY A 281 -14.43 -6.28 -12.23
CA GLY A 281 -14.18 -4.85 -12.00
C GLY A 281 -12.69 -4.48 -12.06
N ILE A 282 -11.81 -5.36 -11.57
CA ILE A 282 -10.35 -5.18 -11.73
C ILE A 282 -9.97 -5.24 -13.21
N HIS A 283 -10.49 -6.20 -13.98
CA HIS A 283 -10.16 -6.35 -15.41
C HIS A 283 -10.73 -5.22 -16.28
N ASP A 284 -11.86 -4.64 -15.91
CA ASP A 284 -12.45 -3.51 -16.64
C ASP A 284 -11.60 -2.23 -16.55
N VAL A 285 -10.89 -2.06 -15.43
CA VAL A 285 -10.01 -0.90 -15.22
C VAL A 285 -8.57 -1.21 -15.63
N PHE A 286 -8.10 -2.43 -15.37
CA PHE A 286 -6.76 -2.91 -15.67
C PHE A 286 -6.84 -4.12 -16.61
N PRO A 287 -6.99 -3.91 -17.92
CA PRO A 287 -7.13 -5.02 -18.85
C PRO A 287 -5.89 -5.93 -18.85
N ALA A 288 -6.13 -7.24 -18.95
CA ALA A 288 -5.07 -8.19 -19.16
C ALA A 288 -4.46 -8.02 -20.55
N ASN A 289 -3.14 -7.96 -20.64
CA ASN A 289 -2.49 -8.07 -21.93
C ASN A 289 -2.53 -9.54 -22.40
N ILE A 290 -3.30 -9.82 -23.42
CA ILE A 290 -3.52 -11.19 -23.94
C ILE A 290 -2.23 -11.76 -24.53
N VAL A 291 -1.39 -10.91 -25.15
CA VAL A 291 -0.17 -11.32 -25.84
C VAL A 291 0.91 -11.81 -24.87
N ASP A 292 1.00 -11.17 -23.70
CA ASP A 292 2.12 -11.37 -22.76
C ASP A 292 1.76 -12.11 -21.48
N SER A 293 0.54 -12.65 -21.36
CA SER A 293 0.03 -13.29 -20.12
C SER A 293 0.20 -12.42 -18.86
N ASN A 294 0.21 -11.09 -19.02
CA ASN A 294 0.41 -10.14 -17.94
C ASN A 294 -0.96 -9.76 -17.31
N ASP A 295 -1.54 -10.70 -16.58
CA ASP A 295 -2.81 -10.48 -15.87
C ASP A 295 -2.64 -9.48 -14.71
N PRO A 296 -3.60 -8.54 -14.50
CA PRO A 296 -3.58 -7.63 -13.37
C PRO A 296 -3.77 -8.35 -12.02
N ILE A 297 -4.49 -9.46 -12.00
CA ILE A 297 -4.71 -10.21 -10.77
C ILE A 297 -3.52 -11.14 -10.51
N SER A 298 -2.96 -11.08 -9.31
CA SER A 298 -1.80 -11.88 -8.91
C SER A 298 -2.15 -13.36 -8.75
N GLU A 299 -2.06 -14.15 -9.83
CA GLU A 299 -2.33 -15.60 -9.78
C GLU A 299 -1.46 -16.30 -8.73
N LYS A 300 -0.20 -15.87 -8.54
CA LYS A 300 0.68 -16.40 -7.50
C LYS A 300 0.09 -16.28 -6.09
N LYS A 301 -0.64 -15.20 -5.79
CA LYS A 301 -1.31 -15.01 -4.51
C LYS A 301 -2.60 -15.83 -4.43
N LEU A 302 -3.34 -15.93 -5.54
CA LEU A 302 -4.51 -16.80 -5.63
C LEU A 302 -4.16 -18.28 -5.37
N LEU A 303 -3.05 -18.77 -5.93
CA LEU A 303 -2.53 -20.12 -5.68
C LEU A 303 -2.15 -20.36 -4.21
N LYS A 304 -1.86 -19.30 -3.46
CA LYS A 304 -1.62 -19.36 -2.00
C LYS A 304 -2.91 -19.28 -1.17
N GLY A 305 -4.06 -19.23 -1.81
CA GLY A 305 -5.37 -19.18 -1.16
C GLY A 305 -5.81 -17.79 -0.69
N GLU A 306 -5.19 -16.70 -1.16
CA GLU A 306 -5.64 -15.36 -0.76
C GLU A 306 -7.06 -15.05 -1.25
N GLY A 307 -7.42 -15.49 -2.47
CA GLY A 307 -8.77 -15.36 -3.04
C GLY A 307 -9.81 -16.34 -2.49
N GLN A 308 -9.42 -17.34 -1.71
CA GLN A 308 -10.34 -18.28 -1.09
C GLN A 308 -11.13 -17.62 0.04
N TYR A 309 -12.44 -17.79 0.03
CA TYR A 309 -13.28 -17.32 1.13
C TYR A 309 -13.07 -18.17 2.38
N SER A 310 -12.75 -17.51 3.49
CA SER A 310 -12.61 -18.16 4.78
C SER A 310 -13.14 -17.27 5.90
N LEU A 311 -13.43 -17.89 7.06
CA LEU A 311 -13.82 -17.17 8.29
C LEU A 311 -12.62 -16.50 8.98
N PHE A 312 -11.38 -16.88 8.63
CA PHE A 312 -10.17 -16.29 9.17
C PHE A 312 -9.35 -15.70 8.04
N LYS A 313 -9.03 -14.41 8.15
CA LYS A 313 -8.20 -13.72 7.16
C LYS A 313 -7.40 -12.60 7.81
N MET A 314 -6.16 -12.44 7.36
CA MET A 314 -5.36 -11.27 7.68
C MET A 314 -5.69 -10.16 6.67
N LEU A 315 -6.23 -9.03 7.18
CA LEU A 315 -6.54 -7.83 6.41
C LEU A 315 -5.85 -6.62 7.04
N LEU A 316 -5.14 -5.84 6.24
CA LEU A 316 -4.46 -4.60 6.65
C LEU A 316 -3.62 -4.72 7.94
N GLY A 317 -3.04 -5.92 8.16
CA GLY A 317 -2.15 -6.18 9.29
C GLY A 317 -2.82 -6.55 10.59
N PHE A 318 -4.09 -6.93 10.52
CA PHE A 318 -4.85 -7.53 11.62
C PHE A 318 -5.40 -8.88 11.18
N ASP A 319 -5.43 -9.80 12.11
CA ASP A 319 -6.16 -11.05 11.97
C ASP A 319 -7.63 -10.82 12.32
N PHE A 320 -8.53 -11.31 11.48
CA PHE A 320 -9.99 -11.23 11.67
C PHE A 320 -10.60 -12.62 11.79
N ASP A 321 -11.55 -12.78 12.72
CA ASP A 321 -12.40 -13.96 12.88
C ASP A 321 -13.85 -13.59 12.56
N GLY A 322 -14.33 -14.02 11.39
CA GLY A 322 -15.68 -13.75 10.90
C GLY A 322 -16.78 -14.51 11.64
N LYS A 323 -16.44 -15.58 12.37
CA LYS A 323 -17.40 -16.30 13.23
C LYS A 323 -17.63 -15.56 14.55
N ARG A 324 -16.55 -15.10 15.19
CA ARG A 324 -16.60 -14.40 16.49
C ARG A 324 -16.71 -12.88 16.34
N LYS A 325 -16.56 -12.37 15.12
CA LYS A 325 -16.52 -10.93 14.78
C LYS A 325 -15.49 -10.18 15.61
N THR A 326 -14.31 -10.77 15.71
CA THR A 326 -13.20 -10.24 16.47
C THR A 326 -12.01 -9.95 15.58
N MET A 327 -11.15 -9.04 16.03
CA MET A 327 -9.87 -8.75 15.40
C MET A 327 -8.77 -8.63 16.44
N TRP A 328 -7.52 -8.86 16.02
CA TRP A 328 -6.32 -8.66 16.83
C TRP A 328 -5.11 -8.34 15.95
N LEU A 329 -4.09 -7.75 16.55
CA LEU A 329 -2.86 -7.43 15.81
C LEU A 329 -2.10 -8.71 15.45
N GLU A 330 -1.62 -8.78 14.21
CA GLU A 330 -0.75 -9.85 13.73
C GLU A 330 0.48 -10.06 14.66
N GLU A 331 0.74 -11.31 15.05
CA GLU A 331 1.76 -11.65 16.05
C GLU A 331 3.18 -11.19 15.67
N GLU A 332 3.56 -11.30 14.40
CA GLU A 332 4.89 -10.85 13.96
C GLU A 332 5.07 -9.34 14.14
N LYS A 333 4.03 -8.55 13.86
CA LYS A 333 4.05 -7.09 14.05
C LYS A 333 4.10 -6.73 15.53
N ARG A 334 3.33 -7.45 16.35
CA ARG A 334 3.32 -7.28 17.80
C ARG A 334 4.71 -7.53 18.39
N ALA A 335 5.33 -8.66 18.05
CA ALA A 335 6.65 -9.05 18.54
C ALA A 335 7.73 -8.02 18.14
N LYS A 336 7.72 -7.54 16.90
CA LYS A 336 8.66 -6.49 16.45
C LYS A 336 8.50 -5.19 17.23
N LEU A 337 7.27 -4.74 17.46
CA LEU A 337 7.02 -3.52 18.24
C LEU A 337 7.47 -3.68 19.69
N LEU A 338 7.17 -4.83 20.33
CA LEU A 338 7.62 -5.12 21.68
C LEU A 338 9.14 -5.09 21.80
N THR A 339 9.86 -5.67 20.85
CA THR A 339 11.33 -5.67 20.81
C THR A 339 11.86 -4.22 20.78
N ILE A 340 11.30 -3.36 19.92
CA ILE A 340 11.72 -1.96 19.80
C ILE A 340 11.44 -1.21 21.12
N LEU A 341 10.19 -1.28 21.63
CA LEU A 341 9.82 -0.56 22.86
C LEU A 341 10.62 -1.08 24.08
N HIS A 342 10.91 -2.38 24.11
CA HIS A 342 11.79 -2.94 25.16
C HIS A 342 13.20 -2.36 25.08
N SER A 343 13.77 -2.25 23.87
CA SER A 343 15.10 -1.67 23.67
C SER A 343 15.17 -0.19 24.12
N TRP A 344 14.11 0.56 23.88
CA TRP A 344 14.02 1.97 24.29
C TRP A 344 13.94 2.17 25.80
N LEU A 345 13.25 1.26 26.49
CA LEU A 345 13.00 1.36 27.95
C LEU A 345 14.04 0.61 28.81
N ARG A 346 15.04 0.00 28.18
CA ARG A 346 16.10 -0.69 28.91
C ARG A 346 16.94 0.31 29.71
N ALA A 347 17.30 -0.03 30.94
CA ALA A 347 17.97 0.89 31.88
C ALA A 347 19.22 1.58 31.30
N GLY A 348 20.07 0.88 30.57
CA GLY A 348 21.26 1.48 29.93
C GLY A 348 20.95 2.34 28.66
N SER A 349 19.71 2.33 28.16
CA SER A 349 19.32 3.01 26.92
C SER A 349 18.57 4.33 27.16
N LEU A 350 18.14 4.63 28.37
CA LEU A 350 17.30 5.81 28.66
C LEU A 350 17.99 7.15 28.33
N ASN A 351 19.32 7.21 28.42
CA ASN A 351 20.12 8.39 28.06
C ASN A 351 20.44 8.44 26.54
N ARG A 352 20.17 7.37 25.81
CA ARG A 352 20.40 7.34 24.36
C ARG A 352 19.31 8.14 23.67
N GLY A 353 19.72 9.10 22.86
CA GLY A 353 18.81 9.86 22.02
C GLY A 353 18.26 8.98 20.89
N ILE A 354 16.96 9.08 20.64
CA ILE A 354 16.28 8.40 19.53
C ILE A 354 16.08 9.43 18.43
N PRO A 355 16.55 9.21 17.19
CA PRO A 355 16.28 10.09 16.07
C PRO A 355 14.77 10.28 15.88
N PHE A 356 14.35 11.51 15.58
CA PHE A 356 12.92 11.84 15.47
C PHE A 356 12.19 10.94 14.43
N GLY A 357 12.80 10.68 13.28
CA GLY A 357 12.20 9.82 12.25
C GLY A 357 11.95 8.38 12.73
N GLU A 358 12.87 7.82 13.53
CA GLU A 358 12.68 6.52 14.16
C GLU A 358 11.50 6.56 15.15
N PHE A 359 11.47 7.58 16.02
CA PHE A 359 10.39 7.78 16.96
C PHE A 359 9.03 7.92 16.26
N GLU A 360 8.93 8.79 15.26
CA GLU A 360 7.71 9.01 14.47
C GLU A 360 7.22 7.71 13.83
N SER A 361 8.10 6.95 13.18
CA SER A 361 7.79 5.67 12.55
C SER A 361 7.25 4.65 13.54
N VAL A 362 7.87 4.52 14.72
CA VAL A 362 7.45 3.56 15.74
C VAL A 362 6.12 3.98 16.38
N ILE A 363 5.91 5.26 16.67
CA ILE A 363 4.64 5.75 17.22
C ILE A 363 3.48 5.57 16.22
N ALA A 364 3.74 5.74 14.93
CA ALA A 364 2.74 5.45 13.89
C ALA A 364 2.33 3.96 13.92
N LYS A 365 3.29 3.04 14.05
CA LYS A 365 3.02 1.60 14.17
C LYS A 365 2.26 1.24 15.47
N VAL A 366 2.60 1.87 16.59
CA VAL A 366 1.87 1.68 17.85
C VAL A 366 0.45 2.21 17.73
N ARG A 367 0.25 3.36 17.09
CA ARG A 367 -1.08 3.93 16.82
C ARG A 367 -1.92 2.99 15.95
N HIS A 368 -1.31 2.40 14.93
CA HIS A 368 -1.98 1.38 14.10
C HIS A 368 -2.38 0.17 14.96
N ALA A 369 -1.45 -0.40 15.74
CA ALA A 369 -1.72 -1.53 16.63
C ALA A 369 -2.88 -1.25 17.60
N PHE A 370 -3.00 -0.03 18.10
CA PHE A 370 -4.05 0.40 19.03
C PHE A 370 -5.43 0.62 18.37
N THR A 371 -5.54 0.44 17.06
CA THR A 371 -6.84 0.39 16.39
C THR A 371 -7.69 -0.78 16.89
N ALA A 372 -7.07 -1.90 17.26
CA ALA A 372 -7.76 -3.06 17.84
C ALA A 372 -8.07 -2.95 19.35
N LEU A 373 -7.81 -1.78 19.98
CA LEU A 373 -7.99 -1.57 21.42
C LEU A 373 -8.91 -0.39 21.69
N PRO A 374 -10.07 -0.58 22.31
CA PRO A 374 -10.93 0.53 22.73
C PRO A 374 -10.16 1.51 23.62
N GLY A 375 -10.16 2.80 23.26
CA GLY A 375 -9.51 3.87 24.03
C GLY A 375 -7.98 3.89 23.98
N GLY A 376 -7.31 2.90 23.38
CA GLY A 376 -5.84 2.75 23.39
C GLY A 376 -5.08 3.96 22.81
N ARG A 377 -5.66 4.64 21.83
CA ARG A 377 -5.05 5.83 21.19
C ARG A 377 -4.84 7.01 22.15
N GLY A 378 -5.67 7.11 23.22
CA GLY A 378 -5.53 8.16 24.22
C GLY A 378 -4.19 8.15 24.97
N LEU A 379 -3.60 6.96 25.13
CA LEU A 379 -2.28 6.78 25.78
C LEU A 379 -1.14 7.44 25.00
N LEU A 380 -1.33 7.74 23.72
CA LEU A 380 -0.32 8.38 22.88
C LEU A 380 -0.31 9.91 22.99
N SER A 381 -1.11 10.52 23.87
CA SER A 381 -1.17 11.98 24.05
C SER A 381 0.19 12.63 24.28
N PRO A 382 1.08 12.11 25.18
CA PRO A 382 2.44 12.67 25.34
C PRO A 382 3.29 12.56 24.08
N CYS A 383 3.15 11.44 23.33
CA CYS A 383 3.85 11.24 22.06
C CYS A 383 3.39 12.24 21.01
N ASN A 384 2.08 12.49 20.90
CA ASN A 384 1.51 13.44 19.95
C ASN A 384 2.02 14.86 20.13
N ARG A 385 2.27 15.27 21.36
CA ARG A 385 2.88 16.59 21.67
C ARG A 385 4.29 16.70 21.07
N LEU A 386 5.09 15.64 21.15
CA LEU A 386 6.43 15.59 20.55
C LEU A 386 6.40 15.52 19.03
N LEU A 387 5.47 14.76 18.47
CA LEU A 387 5.27 14.70 17.01
C LEU A 387 4.95 16.08 16.41
N LYS A 388 4.23 16.93 17.14
CA LYS A 388 4.00 18.34 16.75
C LYS A 388 5.25 19.21 16.83
N LYS A 389 6.08 19.00 17.87
CA LYS A 389 7.30 19.81 18.11
C LYS A 389 8.47 19.44 17.20
N ARG A 390 8.51 18.21 16.69
CA ARG A 390 9.54 17.67 15.79
C ARG A 390 10.99 17.91 16.27
N PRO A 391 11.35 17.57 17.52
CA PRO A 391 12.73 17.73 17.96
C PRO A 391 13.65 16.80 17.17
N PRO A 392 14.89 17.15 16.84
CA PRO A 392 15.78 16.28 16.06
C PRO A 392 16.06 14.95 16.76
N VAL A 393 16.06 14.94 18.10
CA VAL A 393 16.31 13.76 18.95
C VAL A 393 15.37 13.77 20.15
N VAL A 394 14.82 12.58 20.47
CA VAL A 394 13.93 12.36 21.62
C VAL A 394 14.68 11.65 22.73
N TYR A 395 14.56 12.16 23.98
CA TYR A 395 15.17 11.57 25.17
C TYR A 395 14.11 11.21 26.22
N PHE A 396 14.11 9.97 26.68
CA PHE A 396 13.12 9.52 27.69
C PHE A 396 13.45 10.01 29.10
N HIS A 397 14.74 10.05 29.48
CA HIS A 397 15.16 10.54 30.82
C HIS A 397 14.78 11.99 31.09
N ARG A 398 14.52 12.79 30.04
CA ARG A 398 14.14 14.21 30.16
C ARG A 398 12.62 14.42 30.20
N ASN A 399 11.83 13.37 30.06
CA ASN A 399 10.36 13.47 29.92
C ASN A 399 9.66 12.28 30.58
N ALA A 400 9.37 12.42 31.88
CA ALA A 400 8.74 11.36 32.67
C ALA A 400 7.37 10.92 32.07
N SER A 401 6.54 11.86 31.60
CA SER A 401 5.25 11.53 31.02
C SER A 401 5.36 10.75 29.70
N LEU A 402 6.41 11.00 28.92
CA LEU A 402 6.71 10.23 27.71
C LEU A 402 7.19 8.81 28.07
N TYR A 403 8.11 8.70 29.04
CA TYR A 403 8.59 7.41 29.51
C TYR A 403 7.43 6.52 30.00
N GLU A 404 6.55 7.10 30.81
CA GLU A 404 5.35 6.42 31.31
C GLU A 404 4.42 6.00 30.17
N ALA A 405 4.14 6.90 29.19
CA ALA A 405 3.32 6.58 28.03
C ALA A 405 3.87 5.40 27.24
N ILE A 406 5.18 5.39 26.96
CA ILE A 406 5.82 4.29 26.20
C ILE A 406 5.86 3.00 27.03
N SER A 407 6.07 3.09 28.36
CA SER A 407 6.01 1.94 29.25
C SER A 407 4.61 1.31 29.28
N ASN A 408 3.56 2.15 29.35
CA ASN A 408 2.17 1.71 29.28
C ASN A 408 1.85 1.08 27.91
N CYS A 409 2.30 1.71 26.81
CA CYS A 409 2.15 1.13 25.46
C CYS A 409 2.79 -0.26 25.37
N ARG A 410 4.01 -0.44 25.89
CA ARG A 410 4.68 -1.75 25.91
C ARG A 410 3.89 -2.77 26.71
N THR A 411 3.40 -2.42 27.89
CA THR A 411 2.62 -3.32 28.74
C THR A 411 1.33 -3.76 28.02
N ILE A 412 0.60 -2.82 27.45
CA ILE A 412 -0.65 -3.11 26.72
C ILE A 412 -0.39 -3.93 25.47
N LEU A 413 0.66 -3.64 24.69
CA LEU A 413 1.05 -4.46 23.54
C LEU A 413 1.37 -5.89 23.96
N ARG A 414 2.00 -6.10 25.12
CA ARG A 414 2.31 -7.42 25.64
C ARG A 414 1.05 -8.18 26.09
N GLU A 415 0.13 -7.54 26.77
CA GLU A 415 -0.94 -8.20 27.51
C GLU A 415 -2.30 -8.19 26.82
N SER A 416 -2.57 -7.15 26.01
CA SER A 416 -3.92 -6.91 25.49
C SER A 416 -4.04 -7.11 23.98
N THR A 417 -3.01 -6.77 23.19
CA THR A 417 -3.15 -6.83 21.72
C THR A 417 -3.13 -8.24 21.13
N SER A 418 -2.72 -9.24 21.91
CA SER A 418 -2.83 -10.66 21.54
C SER A 418 -4.22 -11.24 21.82
N ARG A 419 -5.11 -10.51 22.52
CA ARG A 419 -6.47 -10.95 22.82
C ARG A 419 -7.40 -10.46 21.73
N PRO A 420 -8.27 -11.35 21.18
CA PRO A 420 -9.27 -10.95 20.22
C PRO A 420 -10.23 -9.89 20.81
N THR A 421 -10.37 -8.77 20.11
CA THR A 421 -11.32 -7.71 20.47
C THR A 421 -12.55 -7.82 19.56
N ARG A 422 -13.74 -7.81 20.12
CA ARG A 422 -14.98 -7.73 19.31
C ARG A 422 -15.05 -6.40 18.57
N CYS A 423 -15.25 -6.44 17.26
CA CYS A 423 -15.32 -5.22 16.43
C CYS A 423 -16.40 -4.25 16.91
N ARG A 424 -17.53 -4.75 17.41
CA ARG A 424 -18.60 -3.93 18.01
C ARG A 424 -18.14 -3.05 19.19
N LYS A 425 -17.06 -3.44 19.88
CA LYS A 425 -16.48 -2.60 20.95
C LYS A 425 -15.60 -1.47 20.45
N LEU A 426 -15.23 -1.49 19.18
CA LEU A 426 -14.37 -0.49 18.53
C LEU A 426 -15.19 0.60 17.82
N VAL A 427 -16.48 0.34 17.61
CA VAL A 427 -17.42 1.26 16.97
C VAL A 427 -18.30 1.90 18.04
N VAL A 428 -18.43 3.21 17.97
CA VAL A 428 -19.39 3.93 18.84
C VAL A 428 -20.79 3.68 18.25
N GLY A 429 -21.60 2.90 18.96
CA GLY A 429 -23.02 2.69 18.61
C GLY A 429 -23.84 3.98 18.78
N TRP A 430 -25.04 3.99 18.20
CA TRP A 430 -25.99 5.03 18.50
C TRP A 430 -26.31 4.98 20.02
N PRO A 431 -26.20 6.12 20.72
CA PRO A 431 -26.52 6.13 22.15
C PRO A 431 -28.00 5.92 22.37
N ASP A 432 -28.35 5.03 23.29
CA ASP A 432 -29.75 4.89 23.74
C ASP A 432 -30.24 6.13 24.50
N PHE A 433 -29.30 6.87 25.12
CA PHE A 433 -29.57 8.10 25.86
C PHE A 433 -28.45 9.12 25.61
N ILE A 434 -28.81 10.37 25.43
CA ILE A 434 -27.87 11.51 25.36
C ILE A 434 -28.10 12.36 26.59
N GLY A 435 -27.11 12.42 27.49
CA GLY A 435 -27.11 13.31 28.65
C GLY A 435 -26.21 14.51 28.39
N VAL A 436 -26.69 15.71 28.61
CA VAL A 436 -25.90 16.92 28.67
C VAL A 436 -25.55 17.24 30.11
N VAL A 437 -24.28 17.27 30.45
CA VAL A 437 -23.78 17.64 31.78
C VAL A 437 -23.01 18.91 31.67
N ASP A 438 -23.41 19.92 32.39
CA ASP A 438 -22.65 21.17 32.57
C ASP A 438 -21.94 21.15 33.92
N ALA A 439 -20.65 21.51 33.92
CA ALA A 439 -19.87 21.61 35.17
C ALA A 439 -20.09 22.98 35.79
N SER A 440 -20.73 23.03 36.95
CA SER A 440 -20.86 24.25 37.72
C SER A 440 -19.64 24.45 38.62
N SER A 441 -19.39 25.70 39.02
CA SER A 441 -18.36 26.05 40.01
C SER A 441 -18.61 25.48 41.42
N HIS A 442 -19.71 24.79 41.62
CA HIS A 442 -20.14 24.28 42.93
C HIS A 442 -20.32 22.72 42.97
N GLY A 443 -19.78 21.97 42.01
CA GLY A 443 -19.73 20.51 42.02
C GLY A 443 -20.12 19.90 40.71
#